data_be8d3462ddfa5c860292c7beb5065fc6
#
_entry.id   be8d3462ddfa5c860292c7beb5065fc6
#
_cell.length_a   1.000
_cell.length_b   1.000
_cell.length_c   1.000
_cell.angle_alpha   90.00
_cell.angle_beta   90.00
_cell.angle_gamma   90.00
#
_symmetry.space_group_name_H-M   'P 1'
#
loop_
_entity.id
_entity.type
_entity.pdbx_description
1 polymer ?
#
loop_
_entity_poly.entity_id
_entity_poly.type
_entity_poly.pdbx_seq_one_letter_code
_entity_poly.pdbx_strand_id
1 'polypeptide(L)'
;MAVIAYIRVSTTGQSLEVQERLMKELGVDKVFAEKVSGTTQNRPVLKECLGYVREGDVLVVSKLDRLARSVSHLHKIVEDLDERGVGFKVIQQNIDTTTKEGWLMFSVLGALAQFETELRQERCDEGRVAAMARGVKFGAKPKLTSAQIAEMRDKRANGVLIKDLMNEYRLSKASVYRLMKDEDDLEVA
;
A
#
# COMPACT_ATOMS: atom_id res chain seq x y z
N MET A 1 -24.23 -13.29 -18.52
CA MET A 1 -23.72 -11.91 -18.45
C MET A 1 -24.56 -11.18 -17.42
N ALA A 2 -24.02 -11.00 -16.22
CA ALA A 2 -24.65 -10.23 -15.16
C ALA A 2 -23.89 -8.93 -14.94
N VAL A 3 -24.57 -7.88 -14.51
CA VAL A 3 -23.99 -6.58 -14.16
C VAL A 3 -23.92 -6.47 -12.66
N ILE A 4 -22.72 -6.48 -12.10
CA ILE A 4 -22.46 -6.48 -10.67
C ILE A 4 -21.86 -5.13 -10.28
N ALA A 5 -22.42 -4.44 -9.30
CA ALA A 5 -21.89 -3.19 -8.80
C ALA A 5 -21.11 -3.36 -7.50
N TYR A 6 -19.98 -2.67 -7.39
CA TYR A 6 -19.33 -2.45 -6.11
C TYR A 6 -19.43 -0.97 -5.72
N ILE A 7 -19.90 -0.73 -4.51
CA ILE A 7 -20.11 0.61 -3.94
C ILE A 7 -19.30 0.74 -2.66
N ARG A 8 -18.56 1.85 -2.54
CA ARG A 8 -17.86 2.20 -1.30
C ARG A 8 -18.23 3.62 -0.87
N VAL A 9 -18.71 3.75 0.35
CA VAL A 9 -18.95 5.06 0.99
C VAL A 9 -18.05 5.24 2.20
N SER A 10 -17.61 6.47 2.43
CA SER A 10 -16.94 6.85 3.67
C SER A 10 -17.97 6.99 4.80
N THR A 11 -17.53 6.86 6.04
CA THR A 11 -18.38 7.02 7.24
C THR A 11 -19.02 8.41 7.36
N THR A 12 -18.47 9.43 6.69
CA THR A 12 -18.88 10.84 6.78
C THR A 12 -19.46 11.40 5.48
N GLY A 13 -19.66 10.58 4.45
CA GLY A 13 -20.05 11.02 3.10
C GLY A 13 -21.44 10.59 2.67
N GLN A 14 -21.72 10.71 1.39
CA GLN A 14 -22.98 10.39 0.71
C GLN A 14 -23.65 9.11 1.24
N SER A 15 -24.98 9.12 1.35
CA SER A 15 -25.70 7.97 1.85
C SER A 15 -25.53 6.78 0.89
N LEU A 16 -25.31 5.61 1.45
CA LEU A 16 -25.21 4.35 0.71
C LEU A 16 -26.45 4.14 -0.18
N GLU A 17 -27.60 4.47 0.35
CA GLU A 17 -28.91 4.36 -0.29
C GLU A 17 -29.01 5.13 -1.63
N VAL A 18 -28.43 6.33 -1.71
CA VAL A 18 -28.41 7.12 -2.96
C VAL A 18 -27.59 6.42 -4.03
N GLN A 19 -26.44 5.86 -3.67
CA GLN A 19 -25.60 5.13 -4.63
C GLN A 19 -26.22 3.80 -5.03
N GLU A 20 -26.81 3.07 -4.10
CA GLU A 20 -27.54 1.83 -4.40
C GLU A 20 -28.72 2.07 -5.35
N ARG A 21 -29.47 3.14 -5.12
CA ARG A 21 -30.56 3.54 -5.99
C ARG A 21 -30.08 3.84 -7.41
N LEU A 22 -29.00 4.62 -7.53
CA LEU A 22 -28.40 4.92 -8.83
C LEU A 22 -27.96 3.65 -9.57
N MET A 23 -27.37 2.66 -8.87
CA MET A 23 -26.96 1.40 -9.48
C MET A 23 -28.17 0.56 -9.91
N LYS A 24 -29.25 0.55 -9.13
CA LYS A 24 -30.51 -0.13 -9.50
C LYS A 24 -31.14 0.49 -10.72
N GLU A 25 -31.15 1.82 -10.83
CA GLU A 25 -31.67 2.54 -12.02
C GLU A 25 -30.84 2.22 -13.28
N LEU A 26 -29.57 1.84 -13.13
CA LEU A 26 -28.69 1.40 -14.21
C LEU A 26 -28.87 -0.10 -14.58
N GLY A 27 -29.82 -0.80 -13.98
CA GLY A 27 -30.08 -2.20 -14.30
C GLY A 27 -29.04 -3.18 -13.76
N VAL A 28 -28.41 -2.86 -12.63
CA VAL A 28 -27.44 -3.74 -11.96
C VAL A 28 -28.14 -4.91 -11.29
N ASP A 29 -27.69 -6.14 -11.57
CA ASP A 29 -28.28 -7.38 -11.04
C ASP A 29 -27.96 -7.60 -9.56
N LYS A 30 -26.75 -7.23 -9.11
CA LYS A 30 -26.31 -7.39 -7.73
C LYS A 30 -25.41 -6.23 -7.28
N VAL A 31 -25.61 -5.76 -6.06
CA VAL A 31 -24.82 -4.69 -5.46
C VAL A 31 -24.05 -5.21 -4.24
N PHE A 32 -22.75 -4.99 -4.23
CA PHE A 32 -21.88 -5.18 -3.08
C PHE A 32 -21.54 -3.80 -2.50
N ALA A 33 -22.00 -3.53 -1.28
CA ALA A 33 -21.88 -2.22 -0.67
C ALA A 33 -21.03 -2.28 0.60
N GLU A 34 -20.06 -1.38 0.71
CA GLU A 34 -19.10 -1.35 1.82
C GLU A 34 -19.00 0.04 2.41
N LYS A 35 -19.16 0.14 3.74
CA LYS A 35 -19.00 1.40 4.48
C LYS A 35 -17.67 1.41 5.20
N VAL A 36 -16.60 1.79 4.50
CA VAL A 36 -15.26 1.84 5.05
C VAL A 36 -14.52 3.09 4.59
N SER A 37 -13.65 3.57 5.48
CA SER A 37 -12.73 4.66 5.11
C SER A 37 -11.89 4.27 3.90
N GLY A 38 -11.67 5.25 3.01
CA GLY A 38 -10.71 5.10 1.93
C GLY A 38 -9.32 4.63 2.42
N THR A 39 -8.91 4.81 3.70
CA THR A 39 -7.61 4.40 4.26
C THR A 39 -7.53 2.94 4.70
N THR A 40 -8.64 2.22 4.83
CA THR A 40 -8.69 0.84 5.29
C THR A 40 -8.18 -0.14 4.22
N GLN A 41 -7.18 -0.94 4.53
CA GLN A 41 -6.68 -2.00 3.63
C GLN A 41 -7.60 -3.23 3.65
N ASN A 42 -8.27 -3.48 4.77
CA ASN A 42 -9.18 -4.61 4.89
C ASN A 42 -10.54 -4.26 4.30
N ARG A 43 -10.85 -4.86 3.15
CA ARG A 43 -12.07 -4.67 2.37
C ARG A 43 -12.72 -6.03 2.07
N PRO A 44 -13.39 -6.61 3.06
CA PRO A 44 -13.97 -7.95 2.93
C PRO A 44 -15.04 -8.01 1.84
N VAL A 45 -15.87 -6.97 1.71
CA VAL A 45 -16.93 -6.94 0.70
C VAL A 45 -16.39 -6.78 -0.72
N LEU A 46 -15.31 -6.00 -0.91
CA LEU A 46 -14.61 -5.95 -2.20
C LEU A 46 -14.06 -7.33 -2.57
N LYS A 47 -13.41 -8.01 -1.62
CA LYS A 47 -12.87 -9.35 -1.85
C LYS A 47 -13.98 -10.35 -2.20
N GLU A 48 -15.11 -10.28 -1.52
CA GLU A 48 -16.30 -11.09 -1.82
C GLU A 48 -16.83 -10.78 -3.23
N CYS A 49 -16.96 -9.50 -3.59
CA CYS A 49 -17.39 -9.05 -4.90
C CYS A 49 -16.49 -9.59 -6.02
N LEU A 50 -15.15 -9.44 -5.88
CA LEU A 50 -14.18 -9.95 -6.84
C LEU A 50 -14.18 -11.48 -6.94
N GLY A 51 -14.50 -12.20 -5.86
CA GLY A 51 -14.70 -13.64 -5.86
C GLY A 51 -16.03 -14.10 -6.45
N TYR A 52 -17.02 -13.21 -6.48
CA TYR A 52 -18.37 -13.52 -6.97
C TYR A 52 -18.49 -13.42 -8.50
N VAL A 53 -17.82 -12.43 -9.12
CA VAL A 53 -17.90 -12.20 -10.57
C VAL A 53 -17.26 -13.35 -11.36
N ARG A 54 -17.89 -13.70 -12.49
CA ARG A 54 -17.53 -14.82 -13.35
C ARG A 54 -17.30 -14.34 -14.78
N GLU A 55 -16.73 -15.21 -15.59
CA GLU A 55 -16.57 -14.98 -17.03
C GLU A 55 -17.87 -14.50 -17.68
N GLY A 56 -17.77 -13.46 -18.49
CA GLY A 56 -18.91 -12.82 -19.17
C GLY A 56 -19.69 -11.82 -18.31
N ASP A 57 -19.38 -11.66 -17.00
CA ASP A 57 -19.99 -10.63 -16.17
C ASP A 57 -19.30 -9.27 -16.34
N VAL A 58 -19.94 -8.19 -15.87
CA VAL A 58 -19.40 -6.84 -15.88
C VAL A 58 -19.39 -6.27 -14.46
N LEU A 59 -18.22 -5.95 -13.94
CA LEU A 59 -18.07 -5.22 -12.68
C LEU A 59 -18.23 -3.73 -12.92
N VAL A 60 -19.15 -3.08 -12.23
CA VAL A 60 -19.46 -1.66 -12.36
C VAL A 60 -19.10 -0.91 -11.06
N VAL A 61 -18.44 0.23 -11.20
CA VAL A 61 -18.17 1.16 -10.09
C VAL A 61 -18.58 2.57 -10.48
N SER A 62 -18.93 3.41 -9.51
CA SER A 62 -19.28 4.80 -9.78
C SER A 62 -18.06 5.64 -10.16
N LYS A 63 -16.92 5.42 -9.50
CA LYS A 63 -15.62 6.11 -9.70
C LYS A 63 -14.45 5.15 -9.47
N LEU A 64 -13.32 5.42 -10.11
CA LEU A 64 -12.08 4.63 -9.93
C LEU A 64 -11.60 4.60 -8.47
N ASP A 65 -11.70 5.73 -7.76
CA ASP A 65 -11.28 5.82 -6.35
C ASP A 65 -12.12 4.97 -5.38
N ARG A 66 -13.27 4.49 -5.82
CA ARG A 66 -14.09 3.54 -5.05
C ARG A 66 -13.48 2.15 -5.06
N LEU A 67 -12.89 1.74 -6.17
CA LEU A 67 -12.27 0.41 -6.31
C LEU A 67 -10.87 0.36 -5.72
N ALA A 68 -10.00 1.28 -6.08
CA ALA A 68 -8.61 1.30 -5.63
C ALA A 68 -8.14 2.73 -5.29
N ARG A 69 -7.03 2.84 -4.56
CA ARG A 69 -6.43 4.10 -4.16
C ARG A 69 -5.18 4.47 -4.92
N SER A 70 -4.50 3.46 -5.43
CA SER A 70 -3.37 3.64 -6.32
C SER A 70 -3.74 3.08 -7.68
N VAL A 71 -3.20 3.69 -8.71
CA VAL A 71 -3.44 3.23 -10.07
C VAL A 71 -2.81 1.87 -10.29
N SER A 72 -1.65 1.58 -9.67
CA SER A 72 -1.03 0.25 -9.72
C SER A 72 -1.95 -0.84 -9.14
N HIS A 73 -2.65 -0.56 -8.04
CA HIS A 73 -3.61 -1.52 -7.47
C HIS A 73 -4.87 -1.66 -8.32
N LEU A 74 -5.34 -0.54 -8.88
CA LEU A 74 -6.45 -0.55 -9.83
C LEU A 74 -6.13 -1.40 -11.05
N HIS A 75 -4.94 -1.18 -11.63
CA HIS A 75 -4.49 -1.90 -12.82
C HIS A 75 -4.46 -3.41 -12.56
N LYS A 76 -3.87 -3.85 -11.45
CA LYS A 76 -3.85 -5.28 -11.06
C LYS A 76 -5.24 -5.89 -10.93
N ILE A 77 -6.20 -5.16 -10.34
CA ILE A 77 -7.58 -5.66 -10.22
C ILE A 77 -8.21 -5.80 -11.61
N VAL A 78 -8.04 -4.82 -12.49
CA VAL A 78 -8.66 -4.84 -13.82
C VAL A 78 -7.99 -5.85 -14.74
N GLU A 79 -6.68 -6.06 -14.64
CA GLU A 79 -5.97 -7.15 -15.33
C GLU A 79 -6.50 -8.53 -14.88
N ASP A 80 -6.63 -8.78 -13.57
CA ASP A 80 -7.21 -10.02 -13.04
C ASP A 80 -8.63 -10.25 -13.54
N LEU A 81 -9.45 -9.19 -13.62
CA LEU A 81 -10.78 -9.27 -14.17
C LEU A 81 -10.77 -9.63 -15.67
N ASP A 82 -9.90 -8.99 -16.45
CA ASP A 82 -9.76 -9.23 -17.89
C ASP A 82 -9.27 -10.65 -18.19
N GLU A 83 -8.25 -11.14 -17.48
CA GLU A 83 -7.77 -12.52 -17.56
C GLU A 83 -8.86 -13.54 -17.28
N ARG A 84 -9.82 -13.19 -16.42
CA ARG A 84 -10.97 -14.01 -16.07
C ARG A 84 -12.17 -13.80 -17.00
N GLY A 85 -12.05 -12.98 -18.04
CA GLY A 85 -13.12 -12.65 -18.99
C GLY A 85 -14.24 -11.81 -18.35
N VAL A 86 -13.96 -11.02 -17.32
CA VAL A 86 -14.88 -10.12 -16.63
C VAL A 86 -14.67 -8.69 -17.12
N GLY A 87 -15.72 -8.06 -17.67
CA GLY A 87 -15.66 -6.64 -18.06
C GLY A 87 -15.64 -5.72 -16.85
N PHE A 88 -15.03 -4.53 -17.04
CA PHE A 88 -15.00 -3.50 -16.00
C PHE A 88 -15.54 -2.17 -16.54
N LYS A 89 -16.43 -1.52 -15.77
CA LYS A 89 -17.07 -0.27 -16.18
C LYS A 89 -17.06 0.75 -15.07
N VAL A 90 -16.70 2.00 -15.43
CA VAL A 90 -16.70 3.14 -14.52
C VAL A 90 -17.66 4.21 -15.05
N ILE A 91 -18.69 4.50 -14.27
CA ILE A 91 -19.79 5.35 -14.74
C ILE A 91 -19.33 6.79 -14.96
N GLN A 92 -18.72 7.42 -13.94
CA GLN A 92 -18.42 8.85 -14.00
C GLN A 92 -17.26 9.20 -14.96
N GLN A 93 -16.31 8.29 -15.16
CA GLN A 93 -15.20 8.49 -16.09
C GLN A 93 -15.51 7.94 -17.50
N ASN A 94 -16.69 7.35 -17.69
CA ASN A 94 -17.11 6.73 -18.94
C ASN A 94 -16.08 5.73 -19.53
N ILE A 95 -15.49 4.93 -18.63
CA ILE A 95 -14.54 3.88 -19.01
C ILE A 95 -15.29 2.56 -19.07
N ASP A 96 -15.10 1.82 -20.15
CA ASP A 96 -15.74 0.52 -20.38
C ASP A 96 -14.74 -0.43 -21.05
N THR A 97 -14.13 -1.33 -20.27
CA THR A 97 -13.10 -2.25 -20.78
C THR A 97 -13.67 -3.37 -21.65
N THR A 98 -14.97 -3.48 -21.76
CA THR A 98 -15.60 -4.40 -22.72
C THR A 98 -15.46 -3.93 -24.17
N THR A 99 -15.09 -2.65 -24.37
CA THR A 99 -14.80 -2.06 -25.68
C THR A 99 -13.28 -1.90 -25.87
N LYS A 100 -12.81 -1.99 -27.11
CA LYS A 100 -11.38 -1.80 -27.42
C LYS A 100 -10.89 -0.41 -27.07
N GLU A 101 -11.72 0.59 -27.31
CA GLU A 101 -11.46 1.99 -27.01
C GLU A 101 -11.36 2.23 -25.50
N GLY A 102 -12.27 1.66 -24.72
CA GLY A 102 -12.25 1.76 -23.25
C GLY A 102 -11.07 1.04 -22.63
N TRP A 103 -10.69 -0.12 -23.18
CA TRP A 103 -9.46 -0.82 -22.76
C TRP A 103 -8.21 -0.01 -23.06
N LEU A 104 -8.11 0.56 -24.26
CA LEU A 104 -6.99 1.45 -24.62
C LEU A 104 -6.90 2.65 -23.66
N MET A 105 -8.04 3.31 -23.41
CA MET A 105 -8.11 4.46 -22.49
C MET A 105 -7.65 4.07 -21.08
N PHE A 106 -8.10 2.93 -20.57
CA PHE A 106 -7.68 2.39 -19.27
C PHE A 106 -6.17 2.12 -19.22
N SER A 107 -5.61 1.52 -20.26
CA SER A 107 -4.17 1.23 -20.38
C SER A 107 -3.32 2.50 -20.40
N VAL A 108 -3.76 3.54 -21.12
CA VAL A 108 -3.08 4.86 -21.14
C VAL A 108 -3.11 5.51 -19.76
N LEU A 109 -4.24 5.49 -19.06
CA LEU A 109 -4.33 6.00 -17.69
C LEU A 109 -3.40 5.24 -16.74
N GLY A 110 -3.30 3.94 -16.88
CA GLY A 110 -2.37 3.10 -16.11
C GLY A 110 -0.91 3.50 -16.35
N ALA A 111 -0.51 3.63 -17.60
CA ALA A 111 0.85 4.02 -17.97
C ALA A 111 1.22 5.43 -17.45
N LEU A 112 0.33 6.41 -17.56
CA LEU A 112 0.55 7.76 -17.04
C LEU A 112 0.76 7.77 -15.54
N ALA A 113 -0.03 7.00 -14.80
CA ALA A 113 0.09 6.97 -13.34
C ALA A 113 1.32 6.18 -12.87
N GLN A 114 1.75 5.19 -13.62
CA GLN A 114 3.04 4.53 -13.35
C GLN A 114 4.19 5.52 -13.57
N PHE A 115 4.19 6.24 -14.68
CA PHE A 115 5.16 7.27 -14.97
C PHE A 115 5.24 8.35 -13.88
N GLU A 116 4.09 8.86 -13.41
CA GLU A 116 4.07 9.80 -12.26
C GLU A 116 4.68 9.21 -10.98
N THR A 117 4.51 7.91 -10.77
CA THR A 117 5.06 7.22 -9.59
C THR A 117 6.57 7.08 -9.71
N GLU A 118 7.07 6.73 -10.88
CA GLU A 118 8.51 6.64 -11.19
C GLU A 118 9.19 8.00 -11.05
N LEU A 119 8.62 9.06 -11.59
CA LEU A 119 9.14 10.43 -11.42
C LEU A 119 9.19 10.87 -9.95
N ARG A 120 8.20 10.50 -9.15
CA ARG A 120 8.24 10.80 -7.69
C ARG A 120 9.35 10.02 -6.99
N GLN A 121 9.53 8.76 -7.36
CA GLN A 121 10.59 7.91 -6.81
C GLN A 121 11.97 8.48 -7.14
N GLU A 122 12.21 8.84 -8.40
CA GLU A 122 13.43 9.46 -8.87
C GLU A 122 13.77 10.72 -8.06
N ARG A 123 12.82 11.66 -7.91
CA ARG A 123 13.00 12.87 -7.11
C ARG A 123 13.29 12.56 -5.62
N CYS A 124 12.64 11.53 -5.07
CA CYS A 124 12.90 11.10 -3.69
C CYS A 124 14.32 10.53 -3.54
N ASP A 125 14.79 9.76 -4.52
CA ASP A 125 16.10 9.16 -4.51
C ASP A 125 17.21 10.21 -4.71
N GLU A 126 17.02 11.16 -5.63
CA GLU A 126 17.90 12.34 -5.80
C GLU A 126 17.97 13.16 -4.49
N GLY A 127 16.82 13.43 -3.87
CA GLY A 127 16.74 14.13 -2.59
C GLY A 127 17.46 13.38 -1.46
N ARG A 128 17.38 12.05 -1.46
CA ARG A 128 18.10 11.19 -0.50
C ARG A 128 19.61 11.26 -0.71
N VAL A 129 20.07 11.14 -1.94
CA VAL A 129 21.49 11.24 -2.30
C VAL A 129 22.05 12.62 -1.89
N ALA A 130 21.35 13.69 -2.23
CA ALA A 130 21.74 15.06 -1.85
C ALA A 130 21.77 15.27 -0.32
N ALA A 131 20.85 14.64 0.42
CA ALA A 131 20.83 14.71 1.87
C ALA A 131 21.98 13.90 2.50
N MET A 132 22.30 12.72 1.96
CA MET A 132 23.44 11.92 2.39
C MET A 132 24.76 12.64 2.14
N ALA A 133 24.90 13.31 1.01
CA ALA A 133 26.09 14.16 0.71
C ALA A 133 26.26 15.31 1.72
N ARG A 134 25.18 15.79 2.33
CA ARG A 134 25.20 16.78 3.41
C ARG A 134 25.37 16.17 4.82
N GLY A 135 25.64 14.85 4.90
CA GLY A 135 25.87 14.16 6.18
C GLY A 135 24.58 13.72 6.89
N VAL A 136 23.41 13.81 6.26
CA VAL A 136 22.15 13.31 6.85
C VAL A 136 22.18 11.78 6.88
N LYS A 137 22.09 11.20 8.05
CA LYS A 137 21.99 9.75 8.24
C LYS A 137 20.51 9.34 8.24
N PHE A 138 20.13 8.47 7.31
CA PHE A 138 18.79 7.88 7.25
C PHE A 138 18.73 6.60 8.10
N GLY A 139 17.52 6.22 8.50
CA GLY A 139 17.25 5.02 9.29
C GLY A 139 16.85 5.33 10.72
N ALA A 140 16.74 4.29 11.52
CA ALA A 140 16.39 4.43 12.94
C ALA A 140 17.53 5.13 13.70
N LYS A 141 17.15 6.08 14.55
CA LYS A 141 18.13 6.71 15.44
C LYS A 141 18.79 5.66 16.35
N PRO A 142 20.11 5.79 16.61
CA PRO A 142 20.77 4.93 17.58
C PRO A 142 20.02 4.96 18.92
N LYS A 143 19.79 3.79 19.51
CA LYS A 143 19.12 3.69 20.82
C LYS A 143 20.01 4.19 21.98
N LEU A 144 21.32 4.12 21.80
CA LEU A 144 22.31 4.58 22.76
C LEU A 144 23.23 5.60 22.11
N THR A 145 23.70 6.54 22.93
CA THR A 145 24.77 7.48 22.56
C THR A 145 26.14 6.78 22.59
N SER A 146 27.13 7.35 21.92
CA SER A 146 28.52 6.83 21.96
C SER A 146 29.04 6.71 23.39
N ALA A 147 28.72 7.65 24.27
CA ALA A 147 29.08 7.61 25.68
C ALA A 147 28.45 6.43 26.43
N GLN A 148 27.17 6.15 26.18
CA GLN A 148 26.48 5.00 26.76
C GLN A 148 27.00 3.66 26.25
N ILE A 149 27.45 3.61 24.98
CA ILE A 149 28.08 2.41 24.41
C ILE A 149 29.44 2.16 25.09
N ALA A 150 30.25 3.20 25.27
CA ALA A 150 31.51 3.09 25.99
C ALA A 150 31.30 2.61 27.44
N GLU A 151 30.35 3.21 28.17
CA GLU A 151 30.00 2.81 29.54
C GLU A 151 29.55 1.33 29.58
N MET A 152 28.74 0.89 28.62
CA MET A 152 28.29 -0.50 28.52
C MET A 152 29.46 -1.46 28.29
N ARG A 153 30.46 -1.08 27.47
CA ARG A 153 31.68 -1.84 27.22
C ARG A 153 32.54 -1.94 28.50
N ASP A 154 32.74 -0.84 29.22
CA ASP A 154 33.47 -0.81 30.49
C ASP A 154 32.78 -1.69 31.56
N LYS A 155 31.48 -1.58 31.71
CA LYS A 155 30.71 -2.46 32.61
C LYS A 155 30.92 -3.93 32.29
N ARG A 156 30.93 -4.27 31.01
CA ARG A 156 31.18 -5.65 30.56
C ARG A 156 32.59 -6.12 30.88
N ALA A 157 33.61 -5.29 30.65
CA ALA A 157 35.00 -5.58 31.01
C ALA A 157 35.18 -5.81 32.52
N ASN A 158 34.38 -5.11 33.34
CA ASN A 158 34.30 -5.28 34.80
C ASN A 158 33.41 -6.47 35.25
N GLY A 159 33.04 -7.37 34.33
CA GLY A 159 32.36 -8.63 34.67
C GLY A 159 30.83 -8.58 34.75
N VAL A 160 30.15 -7.46 34.44
CA VAL A 160 28.68 -7.35 34.43
C VAL A 160 28.11 -8.33 33.40
N LEU A 161 27.07 -9.07 33.80
CA LEU A 161 26.46 -10.09 32.93
C LEU A 161 25.69 -9.44 31.77
N ILE A 162 25.68 -10.10 30.62
CA ILE A 162 24.93 -9.68 29.42
C ILE A 162 23.44 -9.45 29.74
N LYS A 163 22.86 -10.31 30.61
CA LYS A 163 21.46 -10.18 31.03
C LYS A 163 21.17 -8.87 31.75
N ASP A 164 22.11 -8.41 32.56
CA ASP A 164 21.95 -7.17 33.33
C ASP A 164 22.09 -5.95 32.41
N LEU A 165 23.04 -5.98 31.44
CA LEU A 165 23.18 -4.97 30.40
C LEU A 165 21.93 -4.89 29.51
N MET A 166 21.33 -6.03 29.15
CA MET A 166 20.07 -6.05 28.40
C MET A 166 18.94 -5.33 29.14
N ASN A 167 18.84 -5.55 30.46
CA ASN A 167 17.80 -4.94 31.30
C ASN A 167 18.05 -3.44 31.50
N GLU A 168 19.29 -3.06 31.79
CA GLU A 168 19.69 -1.67 32.07
C GLU A 168 19.48 -0.78 30.85
N TYR A 169 19.97 -1.22 29.67
CA TYR A 169 19.88 -0.43 28.44
C TYR A 169 18.65 -0.75 27.57
N ARG A 170 17.76 -1.61 28.05
CA ARG A 170 16.54 -2.07 27.32
C ARG A 170 16.85 -2.56 25.90
N LEU A 171 17.88 -3.36 25.76
CA LEU A 171 18.35 -3.91 24.49
C LEU A 171 18.10 -5.41 24.39
N SER A 172 17.95 -5.90 23.16
CA SER A 172 17.97 -7.35 22.92
C SER A 172 19.42 -7.87 23.05
N LYS A 173 19.56 -9.17 23.33
CA LYS A 173 20.87 -9.86 23.42
C LYS A 173 21.72 -9.58 22.16
N ALA A 174 21.12 -9.71 20.97
CA ALA A 174 21.79 -9.45 19.69
C ALA A 174 22.27 -8.00 19.56
N SER A 175 21.49 -7.02 20.06
CA SER A 175 21.87 -5.61 20.04
C SER A 175 23.04 -5.33 20.98
N VAL A 176 23.07 -5.94 22.16
CA VAL A 176 24.19 -5.80 23.11
C VAL A 176 25.48 -6.33 22.46
N TYR A 177 25.47 -7.55 21.92
CA TYR A 177 26.65 -8.11 21.26
C TYR A 177 27.12 -7.29 20.05
N ARG A 178 26.20 -6.78 19.23
CA ARG A 178 26.54 -5.93 18.07
C ARG A 178 27.24 -4.63 18.50
N LEU A 179 26.76 -3.97 19.57
CA LEU A 179 27.31 -2.71 20.07
C LEU A 179 28.61 -2.91 20.86
N MET A 180 28.92 -4.14 21.27
CA MET A 180 30.18 -4.49 21.94
C MET A 180 31.29 -4.79 20.97
N LYS A 181 31.02 -5.18 19.71
CA LYS A 181 32.04 -5.28 18.67
C LYS A 181 32.60 -3.90 18.38
N ASP A 182 33.91 -3.79 18.27
CA ASP A 182 34.58 -2.54 17.85
C ASP A 182 34.24 -2.22 16.39
N GLU A 183 34.26 -0.94 16.04
CA GLU A 183 34.00 -0.50 14.66
C GLU A 183 35.02 -1.08 13.67
N ASP A 184 36.23 -1.42 14.13
CA ASP A 184 37.30 -2.02 13.30
C ASP A 184 36.96 -3.46 12.82
N ASP A 185 36.07 -4.18 13.48
CA ASP A 185 35.62 -5.53 13.06
C ASP A 185 34.51 -5.51 11.99
N LEU A 186 33.99 -4.36 11.59
CA LEU A 186 32.89 -4.22 10.61
C LEU A 186 33.38 -3.90 9.19
N GLU A 187 34.65 -3.57 8.98
CA GLU A 187 35.21 -3.29 7.65
C GLU A 187 35.83 -4.53 6.96
N VAL A 188 35.75 -5.72 7.56
CA VAL A 188 36.39 -6.96 7.04
C VAL A 188 35.36 -8.06 6.72
N ALA A 189 34.11 -7.73 6.38
CA ALA A 189 33.15 -8.74 5.98
C ALA A 189 32.35 -8.38 4.71
#